data_48fddf1e20021446b789a5fd419fcf2d
#
_entry.id   48fddf1e20021446b789a5fd419fcf2d
#
_cell.length_a   1.000
_cell.length_b   1.000
_cell.length_c   1.000
_cell.angle_alpha   90.00
_cell.angle_beta   90.00
_cell.angle_gamma   90.00
#
_symmetry.space_group_name_H-M   'P 1'
#
loop_
_entity.id
_entity.type
_entity.pdbx_description
1 polymer ?
#
loop_
_entity_poly.entity_id
_entity_poly.type
_entity_poly.pdbx_seq_one_letter_code
_entity_poly.pdbx_strand_id
1 'polypeptide(L)'
;QCFYEKAISPEDVETDRIWTDFHNLPLYSHAGNEKGVWNFDAKRPADTCDFEKWDREKTQASWHYGATGDGSKGEGLYQGMQGARIRYTPTTAPEMGTETKRNMEVLLEADPAKSAGQGFGSAGQYLDVCIKTDTDTLDGYGLRIIRTAAHSDAVSMYLIQYVRGQAQCISREVVTNCFVTGCRIWVRYENGILSAKAWTVTEPTVVQQERGYARGVELTAEVGRRENAENTGLLIWHTGSLGTENWRNTTMLHGVSILYF
;
A
#
# COMPACT_ATOMS: atom_id res chain seq x y z
N GLN A 1 -22.58 -2.23 2.25
CA GLN A 1 -22.26 -2.96 1.01
C GLN A 1 -20.78 -2.79 0.76
N CYS A 2 -20.08 -3.92 0.61
CA CYS A 2 -18.64 -3.91 0.48
C CYS A 2 -18.27 -3.25 -0.86
N PHE A 3 -17.44 -2.22 -0.82
CA PHE A 3 -16.93 -1.53 -2.02
C PHE A 3 -16.27 -2.51 -3.01
N TYR A 4 -15.77 -3.62 -2.48
CA TYR A 4 -15.12 -4.68 -3.23
C TYR A 4 -16.06 -5.45 -4.17
N GLU A 5 -17.30 -5.68 -3.76
CA GLU A 5 -18.30 -6.34 -4.63
C GLU A 5 -18.65 -5.48 -5.85
N LYS A 6 -18.53 -4.16 -5.72
CA LYS A 6 -18.72 -3.23 -6.83
C LYS A 6 -17.49 -3.08 -7.73
N ALA A 7 -16.29 -3.36 -7.19
CA ALA A 7 -15.03 -3.19 -7.89
C ALA A 7 -14.69 -4.35 -8.85
N ILE A 8 -15.38 -5.48 -8.78
CA ILE A 8 -15.10 -6.71 -9.53
C ILE A 8 -16.33 -7.21 -10.27
N SER A 9 -17.21 -6.36 -10.73
CA SER A 9 -18.21 -6.83 -11.66
C SER A 9 -17.56 -7.06 -13.03
N PRO A 10 -17.95 -8.12 -13.77
CA PRO A 10 -17.45 -8.35 -15.14
C PRO A 10 -17.71 -7.16 -16.08
N GLU A 11 -18.68 -6.32 -15.78
CA GLU A 11 -19.02 -5.11 -16.51
C GLU A 11 -18.00 -3.97 -16.25
N ASP A 12 -17.31 -3.99 -15.11
CA ASP A 12 -16.23 -3.04 -14.79
C ASP A 12 -14.90 -3.41 -15.46
N VAL A 13 -14.76 -4.60 -16.02
CA VAL A 13 -13.54 -5.06 -16.70
C VAL A 13 -13.33 -4.36 -18.04
N GLU A 14 -14.35 -3.82 -18.66
CA GLU A 14 -14.24 -3.02 -19.89
C GLU A 14 -13.90 -1.55 -19.61
N THR A 15 -13.90 -1.12 -18.35
CA THR A 15 -13.46 0.21 -17.97
C THR A 15 -11.98 0.23 -17.66
N ASP A 16 -11.35 1.41 -17.62
CA ASP A 16 -9.92 1.63 -17.38
C ASP A 16 -9.44 1.23 -15.96
N ARG A 17 -10.05 0.19 -15.43
CA ARG A 17 -9.66 -0.44 -14.17
C ARG A 17 -8.51 -1.42 -14.41
N ILE A 18 -7.49 -1.29 -13.59
CA ILE A 18 -6.34 -2.18 -13.56
C ILE A 18 -6.45 -2.98 -12.27
N TRP A 19 -6.39 -4.30 -12.40
CA TRP A 19 -6.42 -5.19 -11.25
C TRP A 19 -5.31 -6.24 -11.35
N THR A 20 -4.70 -6.58 -10.23
CA THR A 20 -3.77 -7.70 -10.11
C THR A 20 -3.81 -8.32 -8.72
N ASP A 21 -3.67 -9.63 -8.66
CA ASP A 21 -3.37 -10.40 -7.45
C ASP A 21 -1.86 -10.64 -7.27
N PHE A 22 -1.04 -10.06 -8.12
CA PHE A 22 0.41 -10.20 -8.19
C PHE A 22 0.93 -11.60 -8.58
N HIS A 23 0.10 -12.62 -8.65
CA HIS A 23 0.53 -14.02 -8.85
C HIS A 23 1.33 -14.22 -10.13
N ASN A 24 0.90 -13.62 -11.22
CA ASN A 24 1.52 -13.80 -12.54
C ASN A 24 2.41 -12.63 -12.97
N LEU A 25 2.69 -11.69 -12.08
CA LEU A 25 3.61 -10.60 -12.39
C LEU A 25 5.05 -11.06 -12.21
N PRO A 26 5.93 -10.82 -13.18
CA PRO A 26 7.35 -10.98 -12.97
C PRO A 26 7.82 -9.94 -11.93
N LEU A 27 8.34 -10.41 -10.80
CA LEU A 27 8.75 -9.57 -9.67
C LEU A 27 10.18 -9.03 -9.88
N TYR A 28 10.44 -8.50 -11.06
CA TYR A 28 11.69 -7.83 -11.42
C TYR A 28 11.56 -6.31 -11.25
N SER A 29 12.65 -5.62 -11.47
CA SER A 29 12.65 -4.16 -11.44
C SER A 29 11.69 -3.53 -12.45
N HIS A 30 11.30 -4.26 -13.50
CA HIS A 30 10.31 -3.83 -14.48
C HIS A 30 9.44 -5.01 -14.91
N ALA A 31 8.14 -4.87 -14.73
CA ALA A 31 7.14 -5.77 -15.27
C ALA A 31 6.10 -4.91 -16.00
N GLY A 32 6.13 -4.88 -17.31
CA GLY A 32 5.25 -4.02 -18.09
C GLY A 32 4.33 -4.81 -19.02
N ASN A 33 3.21 -4.22 -19.33
CA ASN A 33 2.31 -4.61 -20.40
C ASN A 33 1.87 -3.37 -21.19
N GLU A 34 0.98 -3.53 -22.14
CA GLU A 34 0.47 -2.42 -22.95
C GLU A 34 -0.26 -1.32 -22.16
N LYS A 35 -0.77 -1.65 -20.95
CA LYS A 35 -1.51 -0.72 -20.09
C LYS A 35 -0.61 0.08 -19.15
N GLY A 36 0.49 -0.51 -18.70
CA GLY A 36 1.37 0.17 -17.76
C GLY A 36 2.55 -0.67 -17.32
N VAL A 37 3.40 -0.05 -16.52
CA VAL A 37 4.65 -0.63 -16.02
C VAL A 37 4.59 -0.75 -14.50
N TRP A 38 4.81 -1.96 -14.01
CA TRP A 38 5.04 -2.27 -12.61
C TRP A 38 6.53 -2.30 -12.31
N ASN A 39 6.93 -1.58 -11.27
CA ASN A 39 8.30 -1.56 -10.76
C ASN A 39 8.32 -2.10 -9.33
N PHE A 40 9.15 -3.12 -9.10
CA PHE A 40 9.35 -3.77 -7.81
C PHE A 40 10.78 -3.52 -7.34
N ASP A 41 10.97 -2.50 -6.51
CA ASP A 41 12.30 -2.09 -6.07
C ASP A 41 12.35 -1.86 -4.55
N ALA A 42 13.57 -1.71 -4.04
CA ALA A 42 13.80 -1.26 -2.68
C ALA A 42 14.65 0.00 -2.71
N LYS A 43 14.25 1.00 -1.92
CA LYS A 43 15.16 2.10 -1.62
C LYS A 43 16.10 1.61 -0.52
N ARG A 44 17.36 1.45 -0.83
CA ARG A 44 18.38 1.18 0.19
C ARG A 44 18.48 2.40 1.10
N PRO A 45 18.28 2.29 2.42
CA PRO A 45 18.85 3.26 3.33
C PRO A 45 20.37 3.16 3.13
N ALA A 46 21.02 4.26 2.83
CA ALA A 46 22.43 4.28 2.46
C ALA A 46 23.39 3.66 3.52
N ASP A 47 22.92 3.50 4.76
CA ASP A 47 23.82 3.30 5.89
C ASP A 47 23.51 2.09 6.79
N THR A 48 22.52 1.23 6.48
CA THR A 48 22.06 0.23 7.46
C THR A 48 22.03 -1.23 7.02
N CYS A 49 22.39 -1.56 5.80
CA CYS A 49 22.40 -2.94 5.33
C CYS A 49 23.82 -3.44 5.09
N ASP A 50 24.28 -4.30 5.99
CA ASP A 50 25.47 -5.13 5.79
C ASP A 50 25.10 -6.29 4.83
N PHE A 51 25.23 -6.01 3.52
CA PHE A 51 24.84 -6.95 2.45
C PHE A 51 25.75 -8.18 2.36
N GLU A 52 26.88 -8.20 3.01
CA GLU A 52 27.80 -9.36 2.99
C GLU A 52 27.28 -10.53 3.83
N LYS A 53 26.39 -10.26 4.79
CA LYS A 53 25.78 -11.29 5.64
C LYS A 53 24.47 -11.87 5.11
N TRP A 54 23.93 -11.34 4.02
CA TRP A 54 22.69 -11.79 3.46
C TRP A 54 22.95 -12.82 2.36
N ASP A 55 22.21 -13.92 2.43
CA ASP A 55 22.21 -14.94 1.40
C ASP A 55 21.83 -14.31 0.05
N ARG A 56 22.82 -14.12 -0.83
CA ARG A 56 22.67 -13.45 -2.12
C ARG A 56 21.59 -14.08 -3.00
N GLU A 57 21.32 -15.36 -2.84
CA GLU A 57 20.30 -16.07 -3.62
C GLU A 57 18.88 -15.72 -3.19
N LYS A 58 18.67 -15.41 -1.90
CA LYS A 58 17.36 -15.05 -1.35
C LYS A 58 17.06 -13.56 -1.38
N THR A 59 18.04 -12.71 -1.61
CA THR A 59 17.92 -11.26 -1.45
C THR A 59 17.90 -10.48 -2.75
N GLN A 60 17.82 -11.13 -3.90
CA GLN A 60 17.82 -10.43 -5.20
C GLN A 60 16.50 -9.76 -5.53
N ALA A 61 15.39 -10.21 -4.95
CA ALA A 61 14.06 -9.64 -5.20
C ALA A 61 13.60 -8.78 -4.04
N SER A 62 13.10 -7.58 -4.34
CA SER A 62 12.50 -6.67 -3.34
C SER A 62 11.20 -7.24 -2.79
N TRP A 63 10.54 -8.09 -3.56
CA TRP A 63 9.26 -8.72 -3.25
C TRP A 63 9.28 -10.19 -3.64
N HIS A 64 8.55 -11.01 -2.89
CA HIS A 64 8.33 -12.42 -3.16
C HIS A 64 6.84 -12.72 -3.21
N TYR A 65 6.46 -13.73 -3.99
CA TYR A 65 5.10 -14.27 -4.00
C TYR A 65 5.10 -15.69 -3.42
N GLY A 66 4.16 -15.96 -2.51
CA GLY A 66 3.99 -17.27 -1.90
C GLY A 66 3.36 -17.20 -0.51
N ALA A 67 3.39 -18.32 0.20
CA ALA A 67 2.98 -18.37 1.58
C ALA A 67 4.12 -17.98 2.52
N THR A 68 3.79 -17.35 3.64
CA THR A 68 4.73 -17.00 4.70
C THR A 68 4.39 -17.75 5.99
N GLY A 69 5.40 -18.02 6.80
CA GLY A 69 5.22 -18.64 8.11
C GLY A 69 4.53 -20.00 8.06
N ASP A 70 3.42 -20.11 8.76
CA ASP A 70 2.61 -21.33 8.84
C ASP A 70 1.58 -21.47 7.70
N GLY A 71 1.60 -20.55 6.76
CA GLY A 71 0.66 -20.53 5.63
C GLY A 71 -0.76 -20.08 6.00
N SER A 72 -1.02 -19.64 7.22
CA SER A 72 -2.36 -19.27 7.70
C SER A 72 -2.95 -18.05 6.97
N LYS A 73 -2.12 -17.24 6.32
CA LYS A 73 -2.53 -16.09 5.50
C LYS A 73 -2.70 -16.42 4.02
N GLY A 74 -2.52 -17.68 3.63
CA GLY A 74 -2.53 -18.09 2.24
C GLY A 74 -1.32 -17.57 1.46
N GLU A 75 -1.46 -17.46 0.16
CA GLU A 75 -0.44 -16.92 -0.73
C GLU A 75 -0.70 -15.44 -1.02
N GLY A 76 0.37 -14.70 -1.22
CA GLY A 76 0.33 -13.29 -1.56
C GLY A 76 1.71 -12.71 -1.80
N LEU A 77 1.75 -11.44 -2.11
CA LEU A 77 2.99 -10.70 -2.28
C LEU A 77 3.49 -10.18 -0.92
N TYR A 78 4.74 -10.44 -0.59
CA TYR A 78 5.36 -9.93 0.64
C TYR A 78 6.75 -9.36 0.36
N GLN A 79 7.18 -8.42 1.20
CA GLN A 79 8.49 -7.80 1.01
C GLN A 79 9.62 -8.79 1.25
N GLY A 80 10.60 -8.77 0.35
CA GLY A 80 11.85 -9.52 0.46
C GLY A 80 13.01 -8.68 1.00
N MET A 81 12.87 -7.36 0.99
CA MET A 81 13.90 -6.42 1.44
C MET A 81 13.29 -5.26 2.23
N GLN A 82 14.05 -4.72 3.17
CA GLN A 82 13.67 -3.50 3.86
C GLN A 82 13.49 -2.33 2.87
N GLY A 83 12.45 -1.54 3.08
CA GLY A 83 12.15 -0.40 2.22
C GLY A 83 11.67 -0.79 0.83
N ALA A 84 11.05 -1.97 0.69
CA ALA A 84 10.52 -2.46 -0.57
C ALA A 84 9.40 -1.56 -1.10
N ARG A 85 9.43 -1.27 -2.41
CA ARG A 85 8.47 -0.40 -3.09
C ARG A 85 7.87 -1.11 -4.29
N ILE A 86 6.58 -0.83 -4.50
CA ILE A 86 5.87 -1.13 -5.74
C ILE A 86 5.44 0.20 -6.34
N ARG A 87 5.76 0.41 -7.62
CA ARG A 87 5.31 1.56 -8.38
C ARG A 87 4.57 1.08 -9.61
N TYR A 88 3.49 1.75 -9.95
CA TYR A 88 2.79 1.53 -11.21
C TYR A 88 2.64 2.85 -11.95
N THR A 89 2.92 2.82 -13.24
CA THR A 89 2.76 3.97 -14.13
C THR A 89 2.02 3.51 -15.39
N PRO A 90 0.90 4.13 -15.77
CA PRO A 90 0.27 3.87 -17.05
C PRO A 90 1.22 4.16 -18.21
N THR A 91 1.18 3.34 -19.25
CA THR A 91 1.99 3.55 -20.47
C THR A 91 1.54 4.78 -21.24
N THR A 92 0.24 5.04 -21.21
CA THR A 92 -0.36 6.26 -21.80
C THR A 92 -1.19 6.97 -20.73
N ALA A 93 -1.34 8.27 -20.87
CA ALA A 93 -2.24 9.02 -19.98
C ALA A 93 -3.65 8.43 -20.07
N PRO A 94 -4.30 8.14 -18.93
CA PRO A 94 -5.67 7.62 -18.93
C PRO A 94 -6.61 8.67 -19.52
N GLU A 95 -7.47 8.25 -20.46
CA GLU A 95 -8.38 9.14 -21.17
C GLU A 95 -9.83 8.69 -21.01
N MET A 96 -10.73 9.63 -21.03
CA MET A 96 -12.16 9.40 -21.12
C MET A 96 -12.70 10.18 -22.32
N GLY A 97 -12.88 9.50 -23.44
CA GLY A 97 -13.15 10.17 -24.70
C GLY A 97 -11.98 11.03 -25.14
N THR A 98 -12.16 12.34 -25.23
CA THR A 98 -11.12 13.32 -25.59
C THR A 98 -10.50 14.00 -24.37
N GLU A 99 -10.95 13.67 -23.16
CA GLU A 99 -10.46 14.30 -21.91
C GLU A 99 -9.59 13.35 -21.14
N THR A 100 -8.45 13.86 -20.61
CA THR A 100 -7.58 13.10 -19.73
C THR A 100 -8.26 12.91 -18.37
N LYS A 101 -8.33 11.67 -17.92
CA LYS A 101 -8.80 11.34 -16.57
C LYS A 101 -7.83 11.82 -15.52
N ARG A 102 -8.30 12.67 -14.64
CA ARG A 102 -7.46 13.30 -13.60
C ARG A 102 -7.72 12.75 -12.21
N ASN A 103 -8.77 11.98 -12.03
CA ASN A 103 -9.10 11.36 -10.77
C ASN A 103 -8.55 9.94 -10.72
N MET A 104 -8.25 9.48 -9.53
CA MET A 104 -7.64 8.16 -9.32
C MET A 104 -8.12 7.56 -8.02
N GLU A 105 -8.38 6.26 -8.04
CA GLU A 105 -8.78 5.48 -6.89
C GLU A 105 -7.99 4.18 -6.84
N VAL A 106 -7.60 3.78 -5.64
CA VAL A 106 -6.93 2.51 -5.37
C VAL A 106 -7.64 1.77 -4.25
N LEU A 107 -7.79 0.47 -4.43
CA LEU A 107 -8.19 -0.46 -3.38
C LEU A 107 -7.11 -1.54 -3.24
N LEU A 108 -6.58 -1.69 -2.02
CA LEU A 108 -5.56 -2.67 -1.66
C LEU A 108 -6.09 -3.62 -0.60
N GLU A 109 -5.89 -4.93 -0.80
CA GLU A 109 -6.09 -5.96 0.20
C GLU A 109 -4.76 -6.32 0.86
N ALA A 110 -4.70 -6.23 2.19
CA ALA A 110 -3.48 -6.47 2.93
C ALA A 110 -3.74 -7.25 4.22
N ASP A 111 -2.84 -8.15 4.53
CA ASP A 111 -2.80 -8.87 5.80
C ASP A 111 -1.45 -8.65 6.47
N PRO A 112 -1.40 -8.01 7.65
CA PRO A 112 -0.19 -8.07 8.46
C PRO A 112 0.08 -9.51 8.88
N ALA A 113 1.34 -9.91 8.85
CA ALA A 113 1.72 -11.32 9.03
C ALA A 113 1.26 -11.92 10.35
N LYS A 114 1.10 -11.11 11.38
CA LYS A 114 0.72 -11.58 12.72
C LYS A 114 -0.44 -10.78 13.32
N SER A 115 -0.20 -9.55 13.69
CA SER A 115 -1.21 -8.64 14.22
C SER A 115 -0.89 -7.21 13.83
N ALA A 116 -1.85 -6.30 14.03
CA ALA A 116 -1.64 -4.88 13.76
C ALA A 116 -0.31 -4.40 14.34
N GLY A 117 0.42 -3.63 13.58
CA GLY A 117 1.74 -3.13 13.95
C GLY A 117 2.88 -4.14 13.89
N GLN A 118 2.64 -5.44 13.93
CA GLN A 118 3.71 -6.43 13.87
C GLN A 118 4.17 -6.72 12.43
N GLY A 119 3.36 -6.41 11.44
CA GLY A 119 3.73 -6.49 10.02
C GLY A 119 4.83 -5.50 9.60
N PHE A 120 5.26 -4.60 10.48
CA PHE A 120 6.26 -3.57 10.18
C PHE A 120 7.61 -3.79 10.85
N GLY A 121 7.74 -4.72 11.78
CA GLY A 121 8.96 -4.90 12.58
C GLY A 121 9.05 -3.89 13.72
N SER A 122 9.77 -2.79 13.55
CA SER A 122 10.04 -1.80 14.59
C SER A 122 9.02 -0.67 14.63
N ALA A 123 8.89 0.01 15.76
CA ALA A 123 8.15 1.25 15.85
C ALA A 123 8.75 2.31 14.89
N GLY A 124 7.89 3.13 14.30
CA GLY A 124 8.28 4.12 13.30
C GLY A 124 8.31 3.60 11.86
N GLN A 125 8.22 2.30 11.65
CA GLN A 125 8.07 1.71 10.31
C GLN A 125 6.63 1.87 9.81
N TYR A 126 6.45 1.97 8.50
CA TYR A 126 5.17 2.29 7.90
C TYR A 126 4.93 1.58 6.57
N LEU A 127 3.66 1.55 6.20
CA LEU A 127 3.17 1.25 4.87
C LEU A 127 2.50 2.51 4.32
N ASP A 128 3.01 3.01 3.20
CA ASP A 128 2.39 4.10 2.45
C ASP A 128 1.67 3.53 1.23
N VAL A 129 0.44 3.96 1.04
CA VAL A 129 -0.33 3.72 -0.18
C VAL A 129 -0.63 5.06 -0.80
N CYS A 130 0.11 5.41 -1.86
CA CYS A 130 0.09 6.73 -2.48
C CYS A 130 -0.41 6.66 -3.92
N ILE A 131 -1.21 7.63 -4.28
CA ILE A 131 -1.80 7.83 -5.61
C ILE A 131 -1.42 9.21 -6.14
N LYS A 132 -1.69 9.45 -7.41
CA LYS A 132 -1.25 10.70 -8.08
C LYS A 132 0.24 10.93 -7.89
N THR A 133 1.00 9.83 -7.97
CA THR A 133 2.42 9.85 -7.70
C THR A 133 3.21 10.10 -8.98
N ASP A 134 4.13 11.03 -8.90
CA ASP A 134 5.23 11.15 -9.85
C ASP A 134 6.24 10.04 -9.56
N THR A 135 6.48 9.17 -10.54
CA THR A 135 7.32 8.00 -10.32
C THR A 135 8.82 8.30 -10.21
N ASP A 136 9.25 9.48 -10.61
CA ASP A 136 10.65 9.91 -10.52
C ASP A 136 10.91 10.63 -9.19
N THR A 137 10.05 11.59 -8.83
CA THR A 137 10.20 12.39 -7.62
C THR A 137 9.54 11.74 -6.40
N LEU A 138 8.59 10.82 -6.60
CA LEU A 138 7.69 10.22 -5.62
C LEU A 138 6.69 11.19 -4.98
N ASP A 139 6.60 12.42 -5.50
CA ASP A 139 5.61 13.38 -5.03
C ASP A 139 4.20 12.89 -5.35
N GLY A 140 3.29 12.98 -4.42
CA GLY A 140 1.92 12.46 -4.53
C GLY A 140 1.18 12.53 -3.21
N TYR A 141 0.05 11.83 -3.12
CA TYR A 141 -0.82 11.84 -1.95
C TYR A 141 -1.12 10.43 -1.51
N GLY A 142 -1.32 10.20 -0.21
CA GLY A 142 -1.65 8.85 0.23
C GLY A 142 -2.09 8.72 1.67
N LEU A 143 -2.28 7.47 2.06
CA LEU A 143 -2.51 7.04 3.43
C LEU A 143 -1.23 6.40 3.97
N ARG A 144 -0.78 6.87 5.12
CA ARG A 144 0.28 6.22 5.91
C ARG A 144 -0.32 5.42 7.04
N ILE A 145 0.12 4.17 7.15
CA ILE A 145 -0.14 3.29 8.27
C ILE A 145 1.19 3.09 8.97
N ILE A 146 1.33 3.54 10.21
CA ILE A 146 2.59 3.54 10.95
C ILE A 146 2.47 2.79 12.26
N ARG A 147 3.47 1.96 12.56
CA ARG A 147 3.60 1.33 13.86
C ARG A 147 4.08 2.33 14.89
N THR A 148 3.33 2.51 15.96
CA THR A 148 3.62 3.53 16.99
C THR A 148 4.46 3.00 18.14
N ALA A 149 4.30 1.72 18.51
CA ALA A 149 5.00 1.14 19.64
C ALA A 149 5.31 -0.35 19.41
N ALA A 150 6.38 -0.83 20.04
CA ALA A 150 6.69 -2.25 20.08
C ALA A 150 5.56 -3.01 20.82
N HIS A 151 5.26 -4.21 20.34
CA HIS A 151 4.24 -5.10 20.90
C HIS A 151 2.80 -4.54 20.96
N SER A 152 2.53 -3.45 20.26
CA SER A 152 1.18 -2.92 20.10
C SER A 152 0.45 -3.64 18.98
N ASP A 153 -0.85 -3.87 19.17
CA ASP A 153 -1.79 -4.32 18.15
C ASP A 153 -2.49 -3.14 17.44
N ALA A 154 -2.13 -1.91 17.81
CA ALA A 154 -2.61 -0.68 17.20
C ALA A 154 -1.58 -0.07 16.27
N VAL A 155 -2.05 0.63 15.28
CA VAL A 155 -1.29 1.49 14.38
C VAL A 155 -1.90 2.89 14.36
N SER A 156 -1.12 3.87 13.96
CA SER A 156 -1.65 5.19 13.61
C SER A 156 -1.85 5.27 12.11
N MET A 157 -2.90 5.97 11.69
CA MET A 157 -3.20 6.27 10.30
C MET A 157 -3.45 7.76 10.11
N TYR A 158 -2.88 8.32 9.04
CA TYR A 158 -3.11 9.70 8.61
C TYR A 158 -2.81 9.87 7.13
N LEU A 159 -3.40 10.89 6.53
CA LEU A 159 -3.11 11.27 5.15
C LEU A 159 -1.77 11.99 5.06
N ILE A 160 -1.05 11.72 3.98
CA ILE A 160 0.24 12.33 3.69
C ILE A 160 0.25 12.94 2.30
N GLN A 161 1.12 13.93 2.14
CA GLN A 161 1.58 14.45 0.87
C GLN A 161 3.10 14.32 0.81
N TYR A 162 3.62 13.74 -0.26
CA TYR A 162 5.03 13.80 -0.56
C TYR A 162 5.35 15.07 -1.35
N VAL A 163 6.27 15.86 -0.83
CA VAL A 163 6.79 17.07 -1.47
C VAL A 163 8.31 16.98 -1.48
N ARG A 164 8.91 16.94 -2.66
CA ARG A 164 10.36 16.78 -2.86
C ARG A 164 10.92 15.57 -2.09
N GLY A 165 10.20 14.46 -2.14
CA GLY A 165 10.57 13.22 -1.48
C GLY A 165 10.39 13.20 0.05
N GLN A 166 9.79 14.23 0.64
CA GLN A 166 9.51 14.31 2.07
C GLN A 166 8.01 14.18 2.34
N ALA A 167 7.63 13.24 3.18
CA ALA A 167 6.24 13.07 3.59
C ALA A 167 5.83 14.13 4.60
N GLN A 168 4.71 14.77 4.35
CA GLN A 168 4.06 15.72 5.25
C GLN A 168 2.69 15.18 5.65
N CYS A 169 2.37 15.22 6.94
CA CYS A 169 1.04 14.89 7.44
C CYS A 169 0.06 16.00 7.06
N ILE A 170 -1.06 15.66 6.44
CA ILE A 170 -2.07 16.62 5.97
C ILE A 170 -3.46 16.38 6.55
N SER A 171 -3.59 15.48 7.51
CA SER A 171 -4.86 15.19 8.21
C SER A 171 -4.63 14.99 9.71
N ARG A 172 -5.71 14.79 10.44
CA ARG A 172 -5.63 14.24 11.78
C ARG A 172 -5.04 12.84 11.77
N GLU A 173 -4.40 12.45 12.85
CA GLU A 173 -3.96 11.10 13.14
C GLU A 173 -5.07 10.32 13.85
N VAL A 174 -5.26 9.06 13.49
CA VAL A 174 -6.20 8.15 14.13
C VAL A 174 -5.46 6.89 14.56
N VAL A 175 -5.57 6.54 15.83
CA VAL A 175 -5.10 5.26 16.36
C VAL A 175 -6.19 4.21 16.17
N THR A 176 -5.84 3.07 15.57
CA THR A 176 -6.78 2.05 15.17
C THR A 176 -6.17 0.65 15.26
N ASN A 177 -7.01 -0.35 15.37
CA ASN A 177 -6.65 -1.77 15.22
C ASN A 177 -7.24 -2.41 13.96
N CYS A 178 -7.62 -1.62 12.97
CA CYS A 178 -8.19 -2.17 11.74
C CYS A 178 -7.15 -2.81 10.80
N PHE A 179 -5.85 -2.61 11.04
CA PHE A 179 -4.79 -3.23 10.27
C PHE A 179 -4.49 -4.64 10.81
N VAL A 180 -5.41 -5.53 10.56
CA VAL A 180 -5.38 -6.96 10.90
C VAL A 180 -5.78 -7.80 9.70
N THR A 181 -5.86 -9.10 9.84
CA THR A 181 -6.29 -10.02 8.77
C THR A 181 -7.56 -9.50 8.08
N GLY A 182 -7.56 -9.50 6.76
CA GLY A 182 -8.66 -9.00 5.94
C GLY A 182 -8.75 -7.47 5.88
N CYS A 183 -7.65 -6.76 6.13
CA CYS A 183 -7.61 -5.31 5.99
C CYS A 183 -7.80 -4.88 4.53
N ARG A 184 -8.65 -3.91 4.35
CA ARG A 184 -8.89 -3.20 3.10
C ARG A 184 -8.45 -1.76 3.23
N ILE A 185 -7.70 -1.27 2.24
CA ILE A 185 -7.19 0.10 2.20
C ILE A 185 -7.66 0.73 0.89
N TRP A 186 -8.45 1.78 0.99
CA TRP A 186 -8.96 2.54 -0.13
C TRP A 186 -8.46 3.97 -0.06
N VAL A 187 -7.91 4.46 -1.17
CA VAL A 187 -7.41 5.83 -1.31
C VAL A 187 -7.95 6.41 -2.61
N ARG A 188 -8.53 7.60 -2.55
CA ARG A 188 -9.17 8.27 -3.67
C ARG A 188 -8.79 9.74 -3.73
N TYR A 189 -8.40 10.17 -4.91
CA TYR A 189 -8.25 11.58 -5.26
C TYR A 189 -9.35 11.95 -6.27
N GLU A 190 -10.13 12.95 -5.92
CA GLU A 190 -11.18 13.46 -6.79
C GLU A 190 -11.27 14.98 -6.67
N ASN A 191 -10.99 15.69 -7.76
CA ASN A 191 -11.16 17.15 -7.88
C ASN A 191 -10.48 17.96 -6.75
N GLY A 192 -9.29 17.57 -6.33
CA GLY A 192 -8.53 18.24 -5.28
C GLY A 192 -8.87 17.80 -3.86
N ILE A 193 -9.65 16.74 -3.71
CA ILE A 193 -9.96 16.13 -2.41
C ILE A 193 -9.31 14.75 -2.36
N LEU A 194 -8.50 14.53 -1.33
CA LEU A 194 -7.97 13.22 -0.98
C LEU A 194 -8.84 12.61 0.11
N SER A 195 -9.31 11.40 -0.14
CA SER A 195 -10.05 10.60 0.83
C SER A 195 -9.39 9.24 0.99
N ALA A 196 -9.40 8.72 2.20
CA ALA A 196 -8.94 7.35 2.44
C ALA A 196 -9.82 6.66 3.48
N LYS A 197 -9.97 5.36 3.30
CA LYS A 197 -10.64 4.45 4.25
C LYS A 197 -9.75 3.24 4.46
N ALA A 198 -9.67 2.80 5.70
CA ALA A 198 -9.10 1.51 6.04
C ALA A 198 -10.05 0.78 7.00
N TRP A 199 -10.31 -0.49 6.74
CA TRP A 199 -11.21 -1.31 7.56
C TRP A 199 -10.81 -2.77 7.49
N THR A 200 -11.33 -3.58 8.40
CA THR A 200 -11.15 -5.02 8.38
C THR A 200 -12.49 -5.73 8.33
N VAL A 201 -12.50 -6.87 7.64
CA VAL A 201 -13.63 -7.81 7.64
C VAL A 201 -13.58 -8.79 8.82
N THR A 202 -12.46 -8.83 9.55
CA THR A 202 -12.28 -9.72 10.71
C THR A 202 -12.97 -9.14 11.94
N GLU A 203 -13.72 -9.99 12.64
CA GLU A 203 -14.35 -9.60 13.90
C GLU A 203 -13.29 -9.29 14.98
N PRO A 204 -13.52 -8.29 15.86
CA PRO A 204 -12.58 -7.95 16.90
C PRO A 204 -12.54 -9.04 17.98
N THR A 205 -11.36 -9.23 18.53
CA THR A 205 -11.22 -9.98 19.78
C THR A 205 -11.84 -9.21 20.96
N VAL A 206 -12.16 -9.90 22.03
CA VAL A 206 -12.67 -9.25 23.27
C VAL A 206 -11.72 -8.15 23.75
N VAL A 207 -10.41 -8.41 23.75
CA VAL A 207 -9.41 -7.43 24.18
C VAL A 207 -9.41 -6.19 23.29
N GLN A 208 -9.57 -6.33 21.98
CA GLN A 208 -9.65 -5.19 21.06
C GLN A 208 -10.93 -4.38 21.29
N GLN A 209 -12.06 -5.04 21.58
CA GLN A 209 -13.32 -4.37 21.94
C GLN A 209 -13.18 -3.56 23.23
N GLU A 210 -12.56 -4.15 24.26
CA GLU A 210 -12.32 -3.48 25.54
C GLU A 210 -11.41 -2.26 25.43
N ARG A 211 -10.43 -2.29 24.53
CA ARG A 211 -9.54 -1.15 24.26
C ARG A 211 -10.22 -0.01 23.53
N GLY A 212 -11.36 -0.25 22.92
CA GLY A 212 -12.15 0.77 22.24
C GLY A 212 -11.46 1.42 21.04
N TYR A 213 -10.48 0.74 20.41
CA TYR A 213 -9.84 1.26 19.20
C TYR A 213 -10.82 1.32 18.04
N ALA A 214 -10.68 2.35 17.21
CA ALA A 214 -11.46 2.46 15.99
C ALA A 214 -11.16 1.28 15.06
N ARG A 215 -12.19 0.57 14.62
CA ARG A 215 -12.09 -0.59 13.71
C ARG A 215 -12.01 -0.20 12.25
N GLY A 216 -12.39 0.99 11.94
CA GLY A 216 -12.30 1.60 10.64
C GLY A 216 -11.80 3.01 10.75
N VAL A 217 -11.12 3.46 9.73
CA VAL A 217 -10.62 4.83 9.61
C VAL A 217 -11.19 5.43 8.35
N GLU A 218 -11.71 6.65 8.47
CA GLU A 218 -12.07 7.48 7.33
C GLU A 218 -11.44 8.85 7.51
N LEU A 219 -10.67 9.28 6.51
CA LEU A 219 -9.93 10.52 6.51
C LEU A 219 -10.17 11.26 5.20
N THR A 220 -10.22 12.59 5.27
CA THR A 220 -10.38 13.46 4.12
C THR A 220 -9.56 14.72 4.29
N ALA A 221 -8.94 15.20 3.22
CA ALA A 221 -8.22 16.47 3.18
C ALA A 221 -8.36 17.15 1.81
N GLU A 222 -8.43 18.47 1.80
CA GLU A 222 -8.26 19.25 0.57
C GLU A 222 -6.78 19.36 0.25
N VAL A 223 -6.39 19.00 -0.98
CA VAL A 223 -4.99 18.98 -1.41
C VAL A 223 -4.70 19.94 -2.57
N GLY A 224 -5.67 20.78 -2.91
CA GLY A 224 -5.56 21.72 -4.02
C GLY A 224 -5.59 21.03 -5.40
N ARG A 225 -5.81 21.81 -6.43
CA ARG A 225 -5.92 21.29 -7.81
C ARG A 225 -4.62 21.33 -8.60
N ARG A 226 -3.60 22.01 -8.13
CA ARG A 226 -2.42 22.34 -8.95
C ARG A 226 -1.23 21.42 -8.76
N GLU A 227 -0.99 20.96 -7.55
CA GLU A 227 0.12 20.06 -7.28
C GLU A 227 -0.30 18.62 -7.60
N ASN A 228 0.54 17.91 -8.33
CA ASN A 228 0.35 16.50 -8.69
C ASN A 228 -0.93 16.18 -9.50
N ALA A 229 -1.67 17.16 -10.01
CA ALA A 229 -2.94 16.93 -10.70
C ALA A 229 -2.79 16.07 -11.98
N GLU A 230 -1.67 16.19 -12.66
CA GLU A 230 -1.37 15.45 -13.89
C GLU A 230 -0.68 14.10 -13.63
N ASN A 231 -0.26 13.83 -12.41
CA ASN A 231 0.40 12.56 -12.06
C ASN A 231 -0.61 11.41 -12.04
N THR A 232 -0.18 10.24 -12.46
CA THR A 232 -1.03 9.05 -12.61
C THR A 232 -0.47 7.80 -11.92
N GLY A 233 0.66 7.91 -11.25
CA GLY A 233 1.35 6.79 -10.64
C GLY A 233 0.74 6.32 -9.33
N LEU A 234 0.96 5.04 -9.04
CA LEU A 234 0.76 4.41 -7.73
C LEU A 234 2.12 4.15 -7.09
N LEU A 235 2.22 4.38 -5.79
CA LEU A 235 3.34 3.95 -4.96
C LEU A 235 2.81 3.20 -3.74
N ILE A 236 3.28 1.98 -3.55
CA ILE A 236 3.13 1.23 -2.29
C ILE A 236 4.54 1.07 -1.72
N TRP A 237 4.77 1.60 -0.53
CA TRP A 237 6.08 1.60 0.10
C TRP A 237 6.00 1.03 1.51
N HIS A 238 6.64 -0.12 1.70
CA HIS A 238 6.73 -0.80 2.98
C HIS A 238 8.14 -0.65 3.56
N THR A 239 8.30 0.16 4.60
CA THR A 239 9.62 0.45 5.19
C THR A 239 10.04 -0.56 6.24
N GLY A 240 9.20 -1.53 6.57
CA GLY A 240 9.45 -2.50 7.62
C GLY A 240 10.78 -3.22 7.48
N SER A 241 11.38 -3.56 8.59
CA SER A 241 12.61 -4.33 8.64
C SER A 241 12.32 -5.83 8.59
N LEU A 242 13.16 -6.55 7.86
CA LEU A 242 13.18 -8.01 7.92
C LEU A 242 13.86 -8.42 9.22
N GLY A 243 13.15 -9.06 10.13
CA GLY A 243 13.75 -9.73 11.28
C GLY A 243 14.36 -11.08 10.89
N THR A 244 14.92 -11.78 11.87
CA THR A 244 15.42 -13.15 11.69
C THR A 244 14.32 -14.14 11.25
N GLU A 245 13.08 -13.80 11.52
CA GLU A 245 11.89 -14.50 11.05
C GLU A 245 11.10 -13.54 10.17
N ASN A 246 11.48 -13.40 8.93
CA ASN A 246 10.99 -12.40 7.98
C ASN A 246 9.47 -12.32 7.91
N TRP A 247 8.79 -13.47 7.92
CA TRP A 247 7.34 -13.53 7.81
C TRP A 247 6.59 -12.84 8.96
N ARG A 248 7.19 -12.71 10.15
CA ARG A 248 6.57 -12.04 11.31
C ARG A 248 6.56 -10.53 11.18
N ASN A 249 7.46 -10.00 10.38
CA ASN A 249 7.65 -8.56 10.21
C ASN A 249 7.18 -8.08 8.84
N THR A 250 6.46 -8.90 8.11
CA THR A 250 5.98 -8.56 6.77
C THR A 250 4.47 -8.35 6.74
N THR A 251 4.04 -7.64 5.73
CA THR A 251 2.64 -7.50 5.33
C THR A 251 2.46 -8.21 4.01
N MET A 252 1.45 -9.07 3.92
CA MET A 252 1.07 -9.70 2.66
C MET A 252 0.07 -8.83 1.92
N LEU A 253 0.30 -8.64 0.63
CA LEU A 253 -0.59 -7.95 -0.29
C LEU A 253 -1.27 -9.01 -1.17
N HIS A 254 -2.61 -9.03 -1.15
CA HIS A 254 -3.38 -10.06 -1.87
C HIS A 254 -3.94 -9.56 -3.19
N GLY A 255 -4.11 -8.26 -3.33
CA GLY A 255 -4.58 -7.68 -4.56
C GLY A 255 -4.65 -6.19 -4.52
N VAL A 256 -4.54 -5.58 -5.68
CA VAL A 256 -4.71 -4.14 -5.87
C VAL A 256 -5.58 -3.86 -7.08
N SER A 257 -6.47 -2.91 -6.95
CA SER A 257 -7.31 -2.38 -8.02
C SER A 257 -7.06 -0.89 -8.16
N ILE A 258 -6.82 -0.43 -9.38
CA ILE A 258 -6.61 0.98 -9.73
C ILE A 258 -7.69 1.40 -10.71
N LEU A 259 -8.36 2.51 -10.44
CA LEU A 259 -9.35 3.11 -11.31
C LEU A 259 -8.95 4.54 -11.62
N TYR A 260 -8.97 4.91 -12.90
CA TYR A 260 -8.89 6.27 -13.40
C TYR A 260 -10.24 6.74 -13.91
N PHE A 261 -10.65 7.97 -13.55
CA PHE A 261 -11.96 8.49 -13.93
C PHE A 261 -11.99 10.02 -13.98
#